data_b6f7469ac080c1863572338cb6419c55
#
_entry.id   b6f7469ac080c1863572338cb6419c55
#
_cell.length_a   1.000
_cell.length_b   1.000
_cell.length_c   1.000
_cell.angle_alpha   90.00
_cell.angle_beta   90.00
_cell.angle_gamma   90.00
#
_symmetry.space_group_name_H-M   'P 1'
#
loop_
_entity.id
_entity.type
_entity.pdbx_description
1 polymer ?
#
loop_
_entity_poly.entity_id
_entity_poly.type
_entity_poly.pdbx_seq_one_letter_code
_entity_poly.pdbx_strand_id
1 'polypeptide(L)'
;MKKKNATKKRPNGIGGTDANRLVHDDSWLELYDLKVGNTEPTDLSDVLPVRIGTITEDLNREWFTKEMDLRVTQETQIWYNKYIYGNLDGLVVASMEAEEAPIAVFEAKHSGQFMDTPKQHINLIDRYYPQLQHYMLCTNINKAYLSIFFGNRSHKIFTIEEDSKFQKLLLKAYKVFWKAVQDKKPIDTNWREFHGITNEPVSE
;
A
#
# COMPACT_ATOMS: atom_id res chain seq x y z
N MET A 1 2.27 11.41 -31.49
CA MET A 1 2.36 9.96 -31.18
C MET A 1 2.46 9.82 -29.65
N LYS A 2 1.39 9.37 -28.98
CA LYS A 2 1.41 9.15 -27.53
C LYS A 2 2.19 7.87 -27.25
N LYS A 3 3.32 7.97 -26.51
CA LYS A 3 4.01 6.78 -25.98
C LYS A 3 2.99 6.05 -25.08
N LYS A 4 2.62 4.82 -25.46
CA LYS A 4 1.94 3.90 -24.55
C LYS A 4 2.88 3.70 -23.38
N ASN A 5 2.51 4.20 -22.19
CA ASN A 5 3.17 3.82 -20.95
C ASN A 5 2.94 2.31 -20.81
N ALA A 6 3.95 1.54 -21.11
CA ALA A 6 3.93 0.12 -20.84
C ALA A 6 3.72 -0.03 -19.33
N THR A 7 2.62 -0.66 -18.94
CA THR A 7 2.38 -1.01 -17.54
C THR A 7 3.60 -1.76 -17.03
N LYS A 8 4.32 -1.17 -16.08
CA LYS A 8 5.49 -1.83 -15.47
C LYS A 8 5.03 -3.20 -14.95
N LYS A 9 5.57 -4.27 -15.52
CA LYS A 9 5.24 -5.63 -15.08
C LYS A 9 5.56 -5.73 -13.60
N ARG A 10 4.53 -6.00 -12.78
CA ARG A 10 4.72 -6.16 -11.34
C ARG A 10 5.65 -7.34 -11.07
N PRO A 11 6.59 -7.20 -10.12
CA PRO A 11 7.45 -8.32 -9.73
C PRO A 11 6.63 -9.51 -9.24
N ASN A 12 7.20 -10.71 -9.39
CA ASN A 12 6.62 -11.91 -8.78
C ASN A 12 6.94 -11.91 -7.28
N GLY A 13 5.96 -11.51 -6.47
CA GLY A 13 6.11 -11.35 -5.03
C GLY A 13 4.86 -10.75 -4.40
N ILE A 14 4.95 -10.42 -3.13
CA ILE A 14 3.89 -9.78 -2.33
C ILE A 14 4.20 -8.29 -2.25
N GLY A 15 3.33 -7.45 -2.81
CA GLY A 15 3.42 -5.99 -2.73
C GLY A 15 2.45 -5.40 -1.69
N GLY A 16 2.51 -4.06 -1.50
CA GLY A 16 1.69 -3.40 -0.49
C GLY A 16 0.18 -3.57 -0.66
N THR A 17 -0.33 -3.49 -1.88
CA THR A 17 -1.77 -3.75 -2.14
C THR A 17 -2.16 -5.20 -1.83
N ASP A 18 -1.23 -6.16 -2.00
CA ASP A 18 -1.50 -7.56 -1.67
C ASP A 18 -1.65 -7.75 -0.15
N ALA A 19 -0.98 -6.91 0.67
CA ALA A 19 -1.14 -6.91 2.12
C ALA A 19 -2.59 -6.68 2.54
N ASN A 20 -3.26 -5.70 1.92
CA ASN A 20 -4.67 -5.43 2.20
C ASN A 20 -5.55 -6.64 1.88
N ARG A 21 -5.33 -7.29 0.73
CA ARG A 21 -6.09 -8.48 0.30
C ARG A 21 -5.88 -9.68 1.22
N LEU A 22 -4.68 -9.84 1.77
CA LEU A 22 -4.36 -10.96 2.66
C LEU A 22 -4.94 -10.79 4.07
N VAL A 23 -5.26 -9.58 4.50
CA VAL A 23 -5.72 -9.30 5.85
C VAL A 23 -7.21 -8.93 5.90
N HIS A 24 -7.70 -8.07 5.00
CA HIS A 24 -9.01 -7.46 5.14
C HIS A 24 -10.14 -8.15 4.40
N ASP A 25 -9.87 -8.77 3.26
CA ASP A 25 -10.95 -9.27 2.42
C ASP A 25 -10.76 -10.73 1.99
N ASP A 26 -11.78 -11.28 1.37
CA ASP A 26 -11.76 -12.65 0.86
C ASP A 26 -11.16 -12.76 -0.54
N SER A 27 -10.61 -11.68 -1.09
CA SER A 27 -9.95 -11.66 -2.40
C SER A 27 -8.55 -12.29 -2.40
N TRP A 28 -8.12 -12.86 -1.27
CA TRP A 28 -6.86 -13.61 -1.20
C TRP A 28 -6.84 -14.83 -2.15
N LEU A 29 -8.00 -15.45 -2.42
CA LEU A 29 -8.08 -16.56 -3.37
C LEU A 29 -7.84 -16.08 -4.81
N GLU A 30 -8.44 -14.97 -5.21
CA GLU A 30 -8.15 -14.34 -6.50
C GLU A 30 -6.68 -13.92 -6.60
N LEU A 31 -6.10 -13.43 -5.50
CA LEU A 31 -4.68 -13.11 -5.43
C LEU A 31 -3.82 -14.37 -5.61
N TYR A 32 -4.20 -15.47 -4.99
CA TYR A 32 -3.53 -16.75 -5.18
C TYR A 32 -3.55 -17.19 -6.64
N ASP A 33 -4.72 -17.20 -7.27
CA ASP A 33 -4.87 -17.57 -8.69
C ASP A 33 -4.02 -16.70 -9.61
N LEU A 34 -3.96 -15.40 -9.32
CA LEU A 34 -3.09 -14.47 -10.04
C LEU A 34 -1.60 -14.82 -9.86
N LYS A 35 -1.17 -15.13 -8.62
CA LYS A 35 0.24 -15.41 -8.32
C LYS A 35 0.73 -16.75 -8.87
N VAL A 36 -0.14 -17.76 -8.94
CA VAL A 36 0.20 -19.06 -9.55
C VAL A 36 0.04 -19.08 -11.08
N GLY A 37 -0.55 -18.02 -11.65
CA GLY A 37 -0.75 -17.88 -13.10
C GLY A 37 -2.02 -18.55 -13.62
N ASN A 38 -3.00 -18.84 -12.77
CA ASN A 38 -4.32 -19.35 -13.18
C ASN A 38 -5.16 -18.26 -13.86
N THR A 39 -4.92 -17.00 -13.49
CA THR A 39 -5.61 -15.83 -14.04
C THR A 39 -4.62 -14.75 -14.44
N GLU A 40 -4.99 -13.92 -15.41
CA GLU A 40 -4.20 -12.76 -15.83
C GLU A 40 -4.62 -11.51 -15.04
N PRO A 41 -3.68 -10.57 -14.83
CA PRO A 41 -4.01 -9.29 -14.22
C PRO A 41 -5.06 -8.54 -15.03
N THR A 42 -6.08 -8.01 -14.37
CA THR A 42 -7.05 -7.12 -15.02
C THR A 42 -6.36 -5.84 -15.49
N ASP A 43 -6.55 -5.49 -16.74
CA ASP A 43 -6.10 -4.19 -17.25
C ASP A 43 -7.00 -3.08 -16.73
N LEU A 44 -6.44 -2.24 -15.88
CA LEU A 44 -7.12 -1.08 -15.28
C LEU A 44 -6.72 0.24 -15.94
N SER A 45 -6.00 0.21 -17.05
CA SER A 45 -5.46 1.41 -17.70
C SER A 45 -6.52 2.39 -18.18
N ASP A 46 -7.74 1.89 -18.49
CA ASP A 46 -8.89 2.70 -18.94
C ASP A 46 -9.95 2.91 -17.85
N VAL A 47 -9.66 2.50 -16.61
CA VAL A 47 -10.57 2.74 -15.47
C VAL A 47 -10.36 4.14 -14.93
N LEU A 48 -11.37 5.02 -15.08
CA LEU A 48 -11.26 6.45 -14.75
C LEU A 48 -10.76 6.74 -13.33
N PRO A 49 -11.26 6.11 -12.24
CA PRO A 49 -10.72 6.34 -10.89
C PRO A 49 -9.23 6.01 -10.76
N VAL A 50 -8.76 4.95 -11.42
CA VAL A 50 -7.34 4.54 -11.41
C VAL A 50 -6.49 5.58 -12.15
N ARG A 51 -6.96 6.05 -13.30
CA ARG A 51 -6.27 7.10 -14.07
C ARG A 51 -6.19 8.42 -13.31
N ILE A 52 -7.28 8.81 -12.66
CA ILE A 52 -7.29 10.02 -11.83
C ILE A 52 -6.29 9.86 -10.69
N GLY A 53 -6.29 8.71 -9.99
CA GLY A 53 -5.31 8.42 -8.94
C GLY A 53 -3.88 8.65 -9.44
N THR A 54 -3.51 7.98 -10.53
CA THR A 54 -2.15 8.08 -11.09
C THR A 54 -1.79 9.51 -11.54
N ILE A 55 -2.71 10.23 -12.18
CA ILE A 55 -2.43 11.60 -12.65
C ILE A 55 -2.25 12.57 -11.47
N THR A 56 -2.93 12.32 -10.36
CA THR A 56 -2.90 13.20 -9.19
C THR A 56 -1.79 12.86 -8.19
N GLU A 57 -1.01 11.83 -8.38
CA GLU A 57 0.10 11.45 -7.48
C GLU A 57 1.17 12.55 -7.39
N ASP A 58 1.61 13.12 -8.52
CA ASP A 58 2.57 14.22 -8.53
C ASP A 58 2.03 15.46 -7.82
N LEU A 59 0.79 15.85 -8.14
CA LEU A 59 0.12 16.97 -7.47
C LEU A 59 -0.02 16.72 -5.97
N ASN A 60 -0.29 15.48 -5.55
CA ASN A 60 -0.42 15.12 -4.14
C ASN A 60 0.94 15.28 -3.41
N ARG A 61 2.05 14.85 -4.03
CA ARG A 61 3.41 15.09 -3.50
C ARG A 61 3.72 16.57 -3.34
N GLU A 62 3.42 17.38 -4.37
CA GLU A 62 3.62 18.83 -4.31
C GLU A 62 2.77 19.48 -3.20
N TRP A 63 1.50 19.05 -3.08
CA TRP A 63 0.58 19.58 -2.07
C TRP A 63 1.02 19.23 -0.66
N PHE A 64 1.42 17.96 -0.44
CA PHE A 64 1.98 17.50 0.82
C PHE A 64 3.23 18.30 1.21
N THR A 65 4.17 18.48 0.27
CA THR A 65 5.39 19.28 0.50
C THR A 65 5.06 20.70 0.93
N LYS A 66 4.07 21.32 0.30
CA LYS A 66 3.64 22.69 0.64
C LYS A 66 3.00 22.77 2.03
N GLU A 67 2.19 21.78 2.43
CA GLU A 67 1.48 21.81 3.71
C GLU A 67 2.37 21.43 4.89
N MET A 68 3.31 20.51 4.68
CA MET A 68 4.15 19.95 5.74
C MET A 68 5.54 20.56 5.82
N ASP A 69 5.95 21.35 4.82
CA ASP A 69 7.33 21.84 4.66
C ASP A 69 8.37 20.70 4.66
N LEU A 70 7.99 19.56 4.08
CA LEU A 70 8.79 18.35 3.96
C LEU A 70 8.87 17.93 2.50
N ARG A 71 10.02 17.48 2.05
CA ARG A 71 10.19 17.02 0.66
C ARG A 71 9.79 15.54 0.53
N VAL A 72 9.14 15.20 -0.59
CA VAL A 72 8.85 13.81 -0.97
C VAL A 72 9.70 13.45 -2.19
N THR A 73 10.36 12.30 -2.16
CA THR A 73 11.11 11.76 -3.30
C THR A 73 10.17 11.23 -4.38
N GLN A 74 10.73 10.90 -5.54
CA GLN A 74 9.99 10.19 -6.58
C GLN A 74 9.67 8.75 -6.15
N GLU A 75 8.75 8.10 -6.88
CA GLU A 75 8.41 6.70 -6.72
C GLU A 75 9.66 5.81 -6.64
N THR A 76 9.63 4.85 -5.74
CA THR A 76 10.73 3.92 -5.59
C THR A 76 10.24 2.50 -5.30
N GLN A 77 11.05 1.50 -5.71
CA GLN A 77 10.81 0.10 -5.40
C GLN A 77 11.88 -0.40 -4.44
N ILE A 78 11.44 -0.98 -3.34
CA ILE A 78 12.30 -1.53 -2.29
C ILE A 78 11.95 -2.99 -2.04
N TRP A 79 12.97 -3.84 -1.89
CA TRP A 79 12.81 -5.25 -1.56
C TRP A 79 13.15 -5.50 -0.10
N TYR A 80 12.23 -6.08 0.65
CA TYR A 80 12.49 -6.61 1.97
C TYR A 80 13.23 -7.96 1.90
N ASN A 81 12.81 -8.82 0.96
CA ASN A 81 13.46 -10.11 0.68
C ASN A 81 13.13 -10.57 -0.75
N LYS A 82 13.36 -11.87 -1.05
CA LYS A 82 13.19 -12.43 -2.41
C LYS A 82 11.75 -12.38 -2.94
N TYR A 83 10.74 -12.18 -2.10
CA TYR A 83 9.33 -12.22 -2.49
C TYR A 83 8.44 -11.16 -1.81
N ILE A 84 9.00 -10.30 -0.98
CA ILE A 84 8.28 -9.17 -0.37
C ILE A 84 8.92 -7.88 -0.87
N TYR A 85 8.12 -6.99 -1.47
CA TYR A 85 8.60 -5.73 -2.02
C TYR A 85 7.56 -4.62 -1.85
N GLY A 86 8.02 -3.38 -1.73
CA GLY A 86 7.20 -2.17 -1.76
C GLY A 86 7.41 -1.39 -3.07
N ASN A 87 6.31 -0.98 -3.71
CA ASN A 87 6.30 0.11 -4.68
C ASN A 87 5.71 1.32 -3.95
N LEU A 88 6.56 2.24 -3.57
CA LEU A 88 6.20 3.40 -2.78
C LEU A 88 5.95 4.60 -3.70
N ASP A 89 4.95 5.41 -3.37
CA ASP A 89 4.69 6.68 -4.07
C ASP A 89 5.77 7.73 -3.73
N GLY A 90 6.54 7.51 -2.66
CA GLY A 90 7.69 8.32 -2.28
C GLY A 90 8.22 8.03 -0.88
N LEU A 91 9.30 8.71 -0.56
CA LEU A 91 9.89 8.77 0.80
C LEU A 91 9.98 10.23 1.23
N VAL A 92 9.61 10.50 2.47
CA VAL A 92 9.69 11.84 3.05
C VAL A 92 11.08 12.07 3.62
N VAL A 93 11.68 13.20 3.29
CA VAL A 93 12.95 13.69 3.85
C VAL A 93 12.76 15.05 4.51
N ALA A 94 13.53 15.32 5.57
CA ALA A 94 13.33 16.50 6.41
C ALA A 94 13.80 17.81 5.77
N SER A 95 14.73 17.74 4.80
CA SER A 95 15.33 18.93 4.20
C SER A 95 15.29 18.88 2.67
N MET A 96 15.35 20.08 2.07
CA MET A 96 15.53 20.25 0.62
C MET A 96 16.98 20.01 0.19
N GLU A 97 17.92 20.00 1.12
CA GLU A 97 19.32 19.71 0.85
C GLU A 97 19.56 18.22 0.67
N ALA A 98 20.32 17.85 -0.34
CA ALA A 98 20.50 16.48 -0.76
C ALA A 98 21.27 15.64 0.30
N GLU A 99 20.83 14.41 0.54
CA GLU A 99 21.44 13.31 1.30
C GLU A 99 20.92 13.06 2.73
N GLU A 100 19.83 13.66 3.15
CA GLU A 100 19.22 13.24 4.41
C GLU A 100 18.51 11.87 4.29
N ALA A 101 18.66 11.04 5.32
CA ALA A 101 17.96 9.77 5.41
C ALA A 101 16.43 9.99 5.43
N PRO A 102 15.66 9.16 4.74
CA PRO A 102 14.22 9.25 4.79
C PRO A 102 13.67 9.08 6.21
N ILE A 103 12.71 9.93 6.59
CA ILE A 103 12.07 9.95 7.92
C ILE A 103 10.69 9.31 7.94
N ALA A 104 10.05 9.17 6.78
CA ALA A 104 8.75 8.51 6.66
C ALA A 104 8.52 7.95 5.25
N VAL A 105 7.62 6.99 5.16
CA VAL A 105 7.03 6.54 3.90
C VAL A 105 5.92 7.52 3.48
N PHE A 106 5.80 7.78 2.19
CA PHE A 106 4.70 8.56 1.62
C PHE A 106 3.81 7.68 0.75
N GLU A 107 2.51 7.79 0.96
CA GLU A 107 1.48 7.13 0.14
C GLU A 107 0.42 8.14 -0.25
N ALA A 108 0.17 8.27 -1.56
CA ALA A 108 -0.82 9.15 -2.14
C ALA A 108 -2.11 8.41 -2.47
N LYS A 109 -3.24 9.02 -2.17
CA LYS A 109 -4.55 8.49 -2.55
C LYS A 109 -5.46 9.59 -3.10
N HIS A 110 -6.36 9.19 -4.00
CA HIS A 110 -7.44 10.03 -4.48
C HIS A 110 -8.77 9.30 -4.26
N SER A 111 -9.65 9.86 -3.43
CA SER A 111 -11.00 9.36 -3.21
C SER A 111 -12.01 10.25 -3.94
N GLY A 112 -12.86 9.65 -4.77
CA GLY A 112 -13.97 10.37 -5.38
C GLY A 112 -15.07 10.74 -4.37
N GLN A 113 -15.07 10.13 -3.19
CA GLN A 113 -16.04 10.40 -2.13
C GLN A 113 -15.48 11.43 -1.16
N PHE A 114 -16.31 12.39 -0.79
CA PHE A 114 -16.01 13.32 0.29
C PHE A 114 -16.24 12.61 1.63
N MET A 115 -15.24 12.64 2.49
CA MET A 115 -15.27 12.05 3.82
C MET A 115 -14.87 13.12 4.84
N ASP A 116 -15.75 13.41 5.81
CA ASP A 116 -15.58 14.53 6.74
C ASP A 116 -15.77 14.14 8.21
N THR A 117 -16.22 12.92 8.47
CA THR A 117 -16.44 12.47 9.84
C THR A 117 -15.25 11.64 10.35
N PRO A 118 -14.93 11.70 11.65
CA PRO A 118 -13.87 10.88 12.26
C PRO A 118 -14.03 9.38 11.94
N LYS A 119 -15.25 8.85 12.01
CA LYS A 119 -15.54 7.45 11.71
C LYS A 119 -15.17 7.07 10.26
N GLN A 120 -15.46 7.95 9.29
CA GLN A 120 -15.08 7.74 7.90
C GLN A 120 -13.56 7.75 7.72
N HIS A 121 -12.86 8.64 8.45
CA HIS A 121 -11.40 8.69 8.45
C HIS A 121 -10.78 7.42 9.03
N ILE A 122 -11.31 6.91 10.16
CA ILE A 122 -10.84 5.65 10.76
C ILE A 122 -11.01 4.50 9.77
N ASN A 123 -12.20 4.31 9.21
CA ASN A 123 -12.44 3.25 8.22
C ASN A 123 -11.53 3.35 7.00
N LEU A 124 -11.18 4.58 6.61
CA LEU A 124 -10.27 4.82 5.50
C LEU A 124 -8.82 4.46 5.86
N ILE A 125 -8.38 4.84 7.05
CA ILE A 125 -7.06 4.47 7.57
C ILE A 125 -6.97 2.95 7.67
N ASP A 126 -7.95 2.28 8.28
CA ASP A 126 -8.00 0.82 8.42
C ASP A 126 -7.83 0.12 7.07
N ARG A 127 -8.50 0.63 6.04
CA ARG A 127 -8.42 0.08 4.68
C ARG A 127 -6.99 0.07 4.12
N TYR A 128 -6.18 1.08 4.42
CA TYR A 128 -4.81 1.20 3.91
C TYR A 128 -3.75 0.78 4.92
N TYR A 129 -4.15 0.50 6.16
CA TYR A 129 -3.24 0.18 7.25
C TYR A 129 -2.28 -0.98 6.93
N PRO A 130 -2.73 -2.14 6.42
CA PRO A 130 -1.80 -3.21 6.08
C PRO A 130 -0.79 -2.82 5.01
N GLN A 131 -1.18 -2.02 4.02
CA GLN A 131 -0.30 -1.51 2.97
C GLN A 131 0.78 -0.59 3.56
N LEU A 132 0.41 0.31 4.47
CA LEU A 132 1.34 1.24 5.10
C LEU A 132 2.31 0.51 6.03
N GLN A 133 1.83 -0.44 6.84
CA GLN A 133 2.67 -1.28 7.69
C GLN A 133 3.63 -2.14 6.86
N HIS A 134 3.17 -2.65 5.70
CA HIS A 134 4.01 -3.35 4.74
C HIS A 134 5.14 -2.48 4.20
N TYR A 135 4.86 -1.23 3.86
CA TYR A 135 5.89 -0.31 3.35
C TYR A 135 6.89 0.10 4.42
N MET A 136 6.43 0.36 5.64
CA MET A 136 7.32 0.60 6.79
C MET A 136 8.22 -0.61 7.06
N LEU A 137 7.67 -1.83 6.97
CA LEU A 137 8.47 -3.06 7.05
C LEU A 137 9.54 -3.13 5.95
N CYS A 138 9.18 -2.83 4.69
CA CYS A 138 10.12 -2.90 3.57
C CYS A 138 11.26 -1.88 3.67
N THR A 139 10.97 -0.70 4.22
CA THR A 139 11.92 0.41 4.32
C THR A 139 12.69 0.46 5.63
N ASN A 140 12.24 -0.27 6.64
CA ASN A 140 12.70 -0.14 8.03
C ASN A 140 12.55 1.31 8.57
N ILE A 141 11.48 1.99 8.14
CA ILE A 141 11.09 3.32 8.60
C ILE A 141 9.84 3.18 9.46
N ASN A 142 9.81 3.82 10.61
CA ASN A 142 8.77 3.64 11.63
C ASN A 142 7.56 4.56 11.49
N LYS A 143 7.50 5.34 10.42
CA LYS A 143 6.43 6.32 10.18
C LYS A 143 5.98 6.30 8.72
N ALA A 144 4.69 6.50 8.50
CA ALA A 144 4.11 6.70 7.18
C ALA A 144 3.15 7.89 7.18
N TYR A 145 3.09 8.62 6.07
CA TYR A 145 2.07 9.62 5.79
C TYR A 145 1.15 9.10 4.69
N LEU A 146 -0.14 9.03 5.01
CA LEU A 146 -1.20 8.77 4.05
C LEU A 146 -1.83 10.11 3.64
N SER A 147 -1.55 10.54 2.43
CA SER A 147 -1.96 11.83 1.87
C SER A 147 -3.10 11.63 0.88
N ILE A 148 -4.27 12.20 1.15
CA ILE A 148 -5.50 11.88 0.42
C ILE A 148 -6.19 13.13 -0.10
N PHE A 149 -6.43 13.17 -1.42
CA PHE A 149 -7.39 14.08 -2.01
C PHE A 149 -8.81 13.51 -1.96
N PHE A 150 -9.77 14.31 -1.49
CA PHE A 150 -11.20 14.00 -1.51
C PHE A 150 -11.88 14.78 -2.65
N GLY A 151 -11.93 14.16 -3.83
CA GLY A 151 -12.35 14.80 -5.05
C GLY A 151 -11.47 16.02 -5.34
N ASN A 152 -12.12 17.16 -5.63
CA ASN A 152 -11.48 18.47 -5.80
C ASN A 152 -11.75 19.42 -4.62
N ARG A 153 -12.18 18.92 -3.45
CA ARG A 153 -12.70 19.75 -2.35
C ARG A 153 -11.75 19.91 -1.20
N SER A 154 -11.04 18.83 -0.82
CA SER A 154 -10.19 18.86 0.36
C SER A 154 -9.02 17.91 0.24
N HIS A 155 -8.01 18.17 1.06
CA HIS A 155 -6.85 17.34 1.25
C HIS A 155 -6.71 17.02 2.74
N LYS A 156 -6.30 15.80 3.04
CA LYS A 156 -6.02 15.36 4.43
C LYS A 156 -4.74 14.55 4.43
N ILE A 157 -3.98 14.71 5.49
CA ILE A 157 -2.77 13.95 5.77
C ILE A 157 -2.98 13.21 7.09
N PHE A 158 -2.78 11.90 7.07
CA PHE A 158 -2.84 11.05 8.27
C PHE A 158 -1.44 10.52 8.55
N THR A 159 -1.02 10.61 9.80
CA THR A 159 0.24 10.04 10.28
C THR A 159 -0.03 8.68 10.88
N ILE A 160 0.69 7.67 10.41
CA ILE A 160 0.60 6.30 10.90
C ILE A 160 1.98 5.90 11.41
N GLU A 161 2.00 5.38 12.63
CA GLU A 161 3.23 4.87 13.25
C GLU A 161 3.35 3.35 13.00
N GLU A 162 4.57 2.84 13.14
CA GLU A 162 4.86 1.43 13.05
C GLU A 162 4.14 0.62 14.13
N ASP A 163 3.51 -0.47 13.72
CA ASP A 163 3.01 -1.52 14.60
C ASP A 163 3.78 -2.81 14.38
N SER A 164 4.79 -3.03 15.20
CA SER A 164 5.64 -4.21 15.11
C SER A 164 4.91 -5.52 15.39
N LYS A 165 3.79 -5.48 16.13
CA LYS A 165 2.94 -6.67 16.35
C LYS A 165 2.18 -7.00 15.08
N PHE A 166 1.58 -6.01 14.46
CA PHE A 166 0.88 -6.17 13.20
C PHE A 166 1.83 -6.56 12.06
N GLN A 167 3.03 -5.99 11.99
CA GLN A 167 4.05 -6.41 11.01
C GLN A 167 4.47 -7.88 11.17
N LYS A 168 4.58 -8.39 12.39
CA LYS A 168 4.82 -9.82 12.63
C LYS A 168 3.66 -10.69 12.14
N LEU A 169 2.42 -10.22 12.29
CA LEU A 169 1.24 -10.88 11.75
C LEU A 169 1.25 -10.88 10.22
N LEU A 170 1.60 -9.76 9.58
CA LEU A 170 1.78 -9.69 8.13
C LEU A 170 2.84 -10.69 7.64
N LEU A 171 4.00 -10.72 8.26
CA LEU A 171 5.07 -11.66 7.89
C LEU A 171 4.63 -13.12 8.01
N LYS A 172 3.83 -13.44 9.03
CA LYS A 172 3.24 -14.78 9.21
C LYS A 172 2.28 -15.10 8.07
N ALA A 173 1.37 -14.18 7.74
CA ALA A 173 0.44 -14.32 6.63
C ALA A 173 1.19 -14.51 5.30
N TYR A 174 2.20 -13.69 5.03
CA TYR A 174 3.01 -13.78 3.82
C TYR A 174 3.72 -15.12 3.68
N LYS A 175 4.27 -15.64 4.77
CA LYS A 175 4.97 -16.93 4.77
C LYS A 175 4.02 -18.07 4.40
N VAL A 176 2.82 -18.09 4.98
CA VAL A 176 1.81 -19.12 4.70
C VAL A 176 1.33 -19.01 3.25
N PHE A 177 0.95 -17.82 2.84
CA PHE A 177 0.44 -17.55 1.51
C PHE A 177 1.50 -17.87 0.42
N TRP A 178 2.72 -17.36 0.60
CA TRP A 178 3.77 -17.55 -0.39
C TRP A 178 4.22 -19.00 -0.53
N LYS A 179 4.20 -19.76 0.58
CA LYS A 179 4.44 -21.20 0.52
C LYS A 179 3.39 -21.90 -0.34
N ALA A 180 2.12 -21.58 -0.18
CA ALA A 180 1.06 -22.15 -1.00
C ALA A 180 1.21 -21.81 -2.48
N VAL A 181 1.60 -20.56 -2.80
CA VAL A 181 1.91 -20.14 -4.17
C VAL A 181 3.06 -20.95 -4.76
N GLN A 182 4.14 -21.16 -4.01
CA GLN A 182 5.29 -21.95 -4.45
C GLN A 182 4.94 -23.42 -4.66
N ASP A 183 4.17 -24.00 -3.75
CA ASP A 183 3.74 -25.41 -3.81
C ASP A 183 2.61 -25.61 -4.83
N LYS A 184 2.02 -24.53 -5.35
CA LYS A 184 0.81 -24.54 -6.21
C LYS A 184 -0.35 -25.31 -5.57
N LYS A 185 -0.49 -25.18 -4.27
CA LYS A 185 -1.55 -25.82 -3.49
C LYS A 185 -2.46 -24.74 -2.89
N PRO A 186 -3.77 -24.77 -3.17
CA PRO A 186 -4.70 -23.83 -2.56
C PRO A 186 -4.62 -23.88 -1.03
N ILE A 187 -4.78 -22.73 -0.42
CA ILE A 187 -4.85 -22.61 1.04
C ILE A 187 -6.31 -22.90 1.45
N ASP A 188 -6.50 -23.48 2.63
CA ASP A 188 -7.84 -23.63 3.21
C ASP A 188 -8.51 -22.27 3.41
N THR A 189 -9.82 -22.19 3.22
CA THR A 189 -10.59 -20.94 3.36
C THR A 189 -10.47 -20.33 4.77
N ASN A 190 -10.28 -21.16 5.78
CA ASN A 190 -10.12 -20.76 7.18
C ASN A 190 -8.65 -20.51 7.59
N TRP A 191 -7.74 -20.40 6.63
CA TRP A 191 -6.31 -20.31 6.90
C TRP A 191 -5.92 -19.15 7.83
N ARG A 192 -6.63 -18.03 7.73
CA ARG A 192 -6.37 -16.86 8.58
C ARG A 192 -6.69 -17.16 10.04
N GLU A 193 -7.87 -17.73 10.30
CA GLU A 193 -8.29 -18.14 11.64
C GLU A 193 -7.36 -19.21 12.22
N PHE A 194 -7.07 -20.24 11.42
CA PHE A 194 -6.16 -21.33 11.82
C PHE A 194 -4.77 -20.82 12.20
N HIS A 195 -4.28 -19.76 11.53
CA HIS A 195 -2.99 -19.14 11.83
C HIS A 195 -3.10 -17.94 12.77
N GLY A 196 -4.27 -17.64 13.35
CA GLY A 196 -4.47 -16.52 14.26
C GLY A 196 -4.17 -15.16 13.59
N ILE A 197 -4.54 -15.03 12.32
CA ILE A 197 -4.48 -13.77 11.58
C ILE A 197 -5.85 -13.13 11.71
N THR A 198 -6.02 -12.29 12.73
CA THR A 198 -7.28 -11.62 13.03
C THR A 198 -7.28 -10.20 12.49
N ASN A 199 -8.42 -9.78 11.95
CA ASN A 199 -8.70 -8.38 11.63
C ASN A 199 -9.11 -7.68 12.93
N GLU A 200 -8.20 -7.42 13.84
CA GLU A 200 -8.51 -6.50 14.92
C GLU A 200 -8.43 -5.07 14.36
N PRO A 201 -9.48 -4.26 14.56
CA PRO A 201 -9.43 -2.85 14.16
C PRO A 201 -8.27 -2.16 14.90
N VAL A 202 -7.69 -1.15 14.26
CA VAL A 202 -6.72 -0.27 14.91
C VAL A 202 -7.38 0.27 16.17
N SER A 203 -6.95 -0.19 17.34
CA SER A 203 -7.43 0.31 18.63
C SER A 203 -7.05 1.79 18.75
N GLU A 204 -8.03 2.60 19.20
CA GLU A 204 -7.88 4.03 19.50
C GLU A 204 -6.68 4.33 20.40
#